data_517f9a202cb8dec2055fd6d7f5f53dec
#
_entry.id   517f9a202cb8dec2055fd6d7f5f53dec
#
_cell.length_a   1.000
_cell.length_b   1.000
_cell.length_c   1.000
_cell.angle_alpha   90.00
_cell.angle_beta   90.00
_cell.angle_gamma   90.00
#
_symmetry.space_group_name_H-M   'P 1'
#
loop_
_entity.id
_entity.type
_entity.pdbx_description
1 polymer ?
#
loop_
_entity_poly.entity_id
_entity_poly.type
_entity_poly.pdbx_seq_one_letter_code
_entity_poly.pdbx_strand_id
1 'polypeptide(L)'
;MGLKQWWDKKQDQWAEDAEKDEAEKAVKAKFRVNLEDLLDRFEMKDLKSFCKDVLGTLPPTDVEQDKKTGRERRIEPDRHTFVDFILEKYDDGQLKTIWLTEFAVKRKIVAKSFFGEEVGAGDEGEFRKIMNSIRDGFDSEKIWDEQHLEDQLIIHLRAKFENMRIERQQKAPSGGRVDILIEGKYVLELKVPRSRDDLRNLSAQLEEYKEDFPYVCAVIADTQNVDEGEIKTYVDRYKSKYNIPSVVKVVKKR
;
A
#
# COMPACT_ATOMS: atom_id res chain seq x y z
N MET A 1 26.95 -14.46 29.22
CA MET A 1 25.81 -15.17 28.63
C MET A 1 26.24 -16.60 28.37
N GLY A 2 25.64 -17.58 29.06
CA GLY A 2 26.07 -18.97 28.93
C GLY A 2 25.60 -19.59 27.62
N LEU A 3 26.33 -20.56 27.08
CA LEU A 3 26.03 -21.25 25.81
C LEU A 3 24.59 -21.77 25.77
N LYS A 4 24.05 -22.23 26.89
CA LYS A 4 22.67 -22.70 27.04
C LYS A 4 21.66 -21.58 26.79
N GLN A 5 21.83 -20.39 27.37
CA GLN A 5 20.93 -19.26 27.19
C GLN A 5 20.96 -18.72 25.72
N TRP A 6 22.10 -18.82 25.04
CA TRP A 6 22.22 -18.47 23.64
C TRP A 6 21.48 -19.48 22.73
N TRP A 7 21.56 -20.78 23.03
CA TRP A 7 20.83 -21.83 22.30
C TRP A 7 19.32 -21.71 22.48
N ASP A 8 18.86 -21.53 23.72
CA ASP A 8 17.43 -21.34 24.03
C ASP A 8 16.86 -20.15 23.25
N LYS A 9 17.57 -19.02 23.28
CA LYS A 9 17.14 -17.80 22.50
C LYS A 9 17.14 -18.04 20.99
N LYS A 10 18.05 -18.85 20.45
CA LYS A 10 18.05 -19.19 19.02
C LYS A 10 16.92 -20.15 18.66
N GLN A 11 16.57 -21.08 19.51
CA GLN A 11 15.42 -21.97 19.29
C GLN A 11 14.11 -21.19 19.28
N ASP A 12 13.91 -20.22 20.20
CA ASP A 12 12.75 -19.36 20.25
C ASP A 12 12.66 -18.51 18.96
N GLN A 13 13.77 -17.95 18.50
CA GLN A 13 13.81 -17.15 17.28
C GLN A 13 13.48 -17.99 16.03
N TRP A 14 13.97 -19.24 15.94
CA TRP A 14 13.63 -20.14 14.83
C TRP A 14 12.17 -20.57 14.86
N ALA A 15 11.58 -20.74 16.06
CA ALA A 15 10.16 -21.03 16.19
C ALA A 15 9.30 -19.84 15.73
N GLU A 16 9.65 -18.62 16.14
CA GLU A 16 8.98 -17.40 15.68
C GLU A 16 9.10 -17.18 14.15
N ASP A 17 10.29 -17.43 13.58
CA ASP A 17 10.52 -17.31 12.14
C ASP A 17 9.74 -18.37 11.37
N ALA A 18 9.64 -19.60 11.88
CA ALA A 18 8.84 -20.67 11.27
C ALA A 18 7.33 -20.38 11.33
N GLU A 19 6.83 -19.82 12.43
CA GLU A 19 5.43 -19.44 12.59
C GLU A 19 5.07 -18.29 11.63
N LYS A 20 5.97 -17.30 11.45
CA LYS A 20 5.81 -16.23 10.46
C LYS A 20 5.78 -16.76 9.03
N ASP A 21 6.69 -17.68 8.69
CA ASP A 21 6.73 -18.31 7.37
C ASP A 21 5.46 -19.12 7.06
N GLU A 22 4.90 -19.82 8.04
CA GLU A 22 3.64 -20.56 7.88
C GLU A 22 2.44 -19.60 7.71
N ALA A 23 2.39 -18.54 8.50
CA ALA A 23 1.36 -17.51 8.38
C ALA A 23 1.42 -16.82 7.01
N GLU A 24 2.62 -16.47 6.53
CA GLU A 24 2.81 -15.86 5.21
C GLU A 24 2.39 -16.81 4.07
N LYS A 25 2.73 -18.10 4.17
CA LYS A 25 2.30 -19.14 3.21
C LYS A 25 0.78 -19.31 3.20
N ALA A 26 0.14 -19.30 4.38
CA ALA A 26 -1.32 -19.40 4.48
C ALA A 26 -2.03 -18.20 3.85
N VAL A 27 -1.52 -16.98 4.08
CA VAL A 27 -2.02 -15.75 3.45
C VAL A 27 -1.84 -15.80 1.94
N LYS A 28 -0.67 -16.21 1.46
CA LYS A 28 -0.37 -16.35 0.03
C LYS A 28 -1.30 -17.36 -0.64
N ALA A 29 -1.55 -18.51 0.02
CA ALA A 29 -2.46 -19.54 -0.50
C ALA A 29 -3.92 -19.06 -0.56
N LYS A 30 -4.41 -18.38 0.48
CA LYS A 30 -5.76 -17.79 0.51
C LYS A 30 -5.94 -16.73 -0.56
N PHE A 31 -4.93 -15.90 -0.76
CA PHE A 31 -4.97 -14.89 -1.82
C PHE A 31 -4.97 -15.52 -3.21
N ARG A 32 -4.26 -16.63 -3.42
CA ARG A 32 -4.23 -17.33 -4.70
C ARG A 32 -5.61 -17.82 -5.13
N VAL A 33 -6.42 -18.35 -4.21
CA VAL A 33 -7.80 -18.75 -4.49
C VAL A 33 -8.63 -17.55 -4.93
N ASN A 34 -8.51 -16.42 -4.23
CA ASN A 34 -9.19 -15.18 -4.62
C ASN A 34 -8.68 -14.62 -5.95
N LEU A 35 -7.42 -14.87 -6.29
CA LEU A 35 -6.80 -14.46 -7.55
C LEU A 35 -7.37 -15.21 -8.73
N GLU A 36 -7.57 -16.52 -8.62
CA GLU A 36 -8.21 -17.35 -9.64
C GLU A 36 -9.64 -16.87 -9.92
N ASP A 37 -10.46 -16.68 -8.88
CA ASP A 37 -11.81 -16.12 -8.96
C ASP A 37 -11.83 -14.71 -9.60
N LEU A 38 -10.82 -13.91 -9.32
CA LEU A 38 -10.69 -12.59 -9.93
C LEU A 38 -10.39 -12.69 -11.42
N LEU A 39 -9.40 -13.52 -11.79
CA LEU A 39 -8.99 -13.71 -13.19
C LEU A 39 -10.13 -14.30 -14.03
N ASP A 40 -11.02 -15.10 -13.43
CA ASP A 40 -12.21 -15.62 -14.09
C ASP A 40 -13.21 -14.55 -14.51
N ARG A 41 -13.17 -13.38 -13.90
CA ARG A 41 -14.01 -12.22 -14.24
C ARG A 41 -13.43 -11.35 -15.34
N PHE A 42 -12.14 -11.53 -15.68
CA PHE A 42 -11.51 -10.77 -16.76
C PHE A 42 -11.98 -11.28 -18.13
N GLU A 43 -12.34 -10.37 -19.02
CA GLU A 43 -12.48 -10.72 -20.43
C GLU A 43 -11.09 -10.90 -21.07
N MET A 44 -11.02 -11.58 -22.21
CA MET A 44 -9.75 -11.80 -22.93
C MET A 44 -9.02 -10.49 -23.21
N LYS A 45 -9.74 -9.40 -23.53
CA LYS A 45 -9.17 -8.08 -23.75
C LYS A 45 -8.49 -7.51 -22.51
N ASP A 46 -9.04 -7.80 -21.31
CA ASP A 46 -8.50 -7.33 -20.04
C ASP A 46 -7.26 -8.11 -19.65
N LEU A 47 -7.24 -9.43 -19.86
CA LEU A 47 -6.08 -10.28 -19.66
C LEU A 47 -4.90 -9.82 -20.56
N LYS A 48 -5.17 -9.61 -21.86
CA LYS A 48 -4.16 -9.09 -22.80
C LYS A 48 -3.63 -7.72 -22.39
N SER A 49 -4.53 -6.80 -21.97
CA SER A 49 -4.15 -5.45 -21.50
C SER A 49 -3.34 -5.52 -20.22
N PHE A 50 -3.75 -6.37 -19.26
CA PHE A 50 -3.02 -6.55 -18.01
C PHE A 50 -1.59 -7.05 -18.25
N CYS A 51 -1.43 -8.11 -19.03
CA CYS A 51 -0.11 -8.64 -19.35
C CYS A 51 0.78 -7.61 -20.04
N LYS A 52 0.22 -6.87 -21.00
CA LYS A 52 0.98 -5.86 -21.75
C LYS A 52 1.31 -4.62 -20.91
N ASP A 53 0.30 -4.07 -20.20
CA ASP A 53 0.40 -2.75 -19.59
C ASP A 53 1.01 -2.81 -18.17
N VAL A 54 0.86 -3.94 -17.47
CA VAL A 54 1.30 -4.11 -16.08
C VAL A 54 2.51 -5.04 -15.97
N LEU A 55 2.48 -6.20 -16.63
CA LEU A 55 3.60 -7.14 -16.61
C LEU A 55 4.68 -6.81 -17.67
N GLY A 56 4.35 -5.99 -18.66
CA GLY A 56 5.27 -5.62 -19.74
C GLY A 56 5.59 -6.76 -20.71
N THR A 57 4.92 -7.90 -20.59
CA THR A 57 5.16 -9.10 -21.41
C THR A 57 3.86 -9.85 -21.66
N LEU A 58 3.83 -10.63 -22.73
CA LEU A 58 2.71 -11.51 -23.08
C LEU A 58 3.13 -12.97 -22.86
N PRO A 59 2.17 -13.88 -22.64
CA PRO A 59 2.47 -15.30 -22.62
C PRO A 59 3.10 -15.75 -23.96
N PRO A 60 3.96 -16.78 -23.93
CA PRO A 60 4.58 -17.31 -25.13
C PRO A 60 3.51 -17.79 -26.12
N THR A 61 3.80 -17.62 -27.40
CA THR A 61 2.94 -18.07 -28.50
C THR A 61 3.41 -19.44 -28.95
N ASP A 62 2.54 -20.42 -28.93
CA ASP A 62 2.85 -21.75 -29.46
C ASP A 62 2.96 -21.72 -30.98
N VAL A 63 3.86 -22.55 -31.50
CA VAL A 63 4.08 -22.72 -32.95
C VAL A 63 3.72 -24.15 -33.32
N GLU A 64 2.68 -24.32 -34.10
CA GLU A 64 2.27 -25.62 -34.61
C GLU A 64 2.73 -25.76 -36.06
N GLN A 65 3.42 -26.87 -36.38
CA GLN A 65 3.75 -27.20 -37.76
C GLN A 65 2.59 -27.98 -38.40
N ASP A 66 2.06 -27.44 -39.47
CA ASP A 66 1.08 -28.16 -40.30
C ASP A 66 1.78 -29.40 -40.92
N LYS A 67 1.32 -30.57 -40.48
CA LYS A 67 1.90 -31.86 -40.90
C LYS A 67 1.83 -32.13 -42.42
N LYS A 68 0.95 -31.44 -43.17
CA LYS A 68 0.80 -31.61 -44.61
C LYS A 68 1.62 -30.65 -45.44
N THR A 69 1.76 -29.43 -44.96
CA THR A 69 2.42 -28.35 -45.73
C THR A 69 3.78 -27.94 -45.17
N GLY A 70 4.15 -28.41 -43.96
CA GLY A 70 5.38 -28.03 -43.26
C GLY A 70 5.39 -26.55 -42.82
N ARG A 71 4.29 -25.83 -42.99
CA ARG A 71 4.21 -24.41 -42.60
C ARG A 71 3.97 -24.25 -41.10
N GLU A 72 4.73 -23.36 -40.53
CA GLU A 72 4.54 -22.93 -39.14
C GLU A 72 3.33 -22.01 -39.04
N ARG A 73 2.42 -22.35 -38.10
CA ARG A 73 1.27 -21.52 -37.71
C ARG A 73 1.45 -21.11 -36.27
N ARG A 74 1.47 -19.80 -36.02
CA ARG A 74 1.41 -19.27 -34.65
C ARG A 74 0.01 -19.44 -34.11
N ILE A 75 -0.11 -20.09 -32.94
CA ILE A 75 -1.36 -20.23 -32.21
C ILE A 75 -1.41 -19.09 -31.20
N GLU A 76 -2.42 -18.22 -31.31
CA GLU A 76 -2.62 -17.19 -30.30
C GLU A 76 -2.95 -17.85 -28.96
N PRO A 77 -2.33 -17.37 -27.83
CA PRO A 77 -2.65 -17.88 -26.50
C PRO A 77 -4.15 -17.74 -26.20
N ASP A 78 -4.72 -18.80 -25.69
CA ASP A 78 -6.10 -18.80 -25.23
C ASP A 78 -6.24 -18.19 -23.83
N ARG A 79 -7.46 -18.16 -23.30
CA ARG A 79 -7.73 -17.61 -21.97
C ARG A 79 -6.95 -18.34 -20.88
N HIS A 80 -6.89 -19.67 -20.93
CA HIS A 80 -6.17 -20.48 -19.94
C HIS A 80 -4.68 -20.13 -19.91
N THR A 81 -4.07 -20.03 -21.07
CA THR A 81 -2.65 -19.65 -21.21
C THR A 81 -2.37 -18.29 -20.55
N PHE A 82 -3.27 -17.31 -20.69
CA PHE A 82 -3.13 -16.01 -20.03
C PHE A 82 -3.27 -16.12 -18.50
N VAL A 83 -4.24 -16.87 -18.02
CA VAL A 83 -4.48 -17.06 -16.60
C VAL A 83 -3.30 -17.77 -15.96
N ASP A 84 -2.85 -18.89 -16.52
CA ASP A 84 -1.70 -19.65 -16.02
C ASP A 84 -0.42 -18.82 -16.00
N PHE A 85 -0.18 -18.03 -17.06
CA PHE A 85 0.96 -17.12 -17.10
C PHE A 85 0.92 -16.06 -15.99
N ILE A 86 -0.24 -15.48 -15.69
CA ILE A 86 -0.39 -14.50 -14.60
C ILE A 86 -0.19 -15.17 -13.25
N LEU A 87 -0.73 -16.38 -13.05
CA LEU A 87 -0.55 -17.15 -11.81
C LEU A 87 0.91 -17.55 -11.59
N GLU A 88 1.63 -17.98 -12.63
CA GLU A 88 3.06 -18.26 -12.58
C GLU A 88 3.85 -17.01 -12.15
N LYS A 89 3.58 -15.85 -12.74
CA LYS A 89 4.21 -14.59 -12.35
C LYS A 89 3.91 -14.18 -10.90
N TYR A 90 2.74 -14.52 -10.41
CA TYR A 90 2.39 -14.33 -9.00
C TYR A 90 3.18 -15.29 -8.09
N ASP A 91 3.23 -16.57 -8.42
CA ASP A 91 3.94 -17.59 -7.63
C ASP A 91 5.44 -17.31 -7.57
N ASP A 92 6.04 -16.83 -8.65
CA ASP A 92 7.44 -16.39 -8.73
C ASP A 92 7.72 -15.07 -7.99
N GLY A 93 6.71 -14.42 -7.44
CA GLY A 93 6.83 -13.13 -6.76
C GLY A 93 7.08 -11.94 -7.68
N GLN A 94 6.96 -12.12 -9.00
CA GLN A 94 7.13 -11.06 -10.00
C GLN A 94 5.90 -10.17 -10.13
N LEU A 95 4.71 -10.69 -9.77
CA LEU A 95 3.46 -9.95 -9.77
C LEU A 95 3.09 -9.49 -8.36
N LYS A 96 3.02 -8.18 -8.17
CA LYS A 96 2.50 -7.60 -6.93
C LYS A 96 0.97 -7.60 -6.95
N THR A 97 0.37 -8.15 -5.91
CA THR A 97 -1.08 -8.20 -5.67
C THR A 97 -1.78 -6.87 -5.97
N ILE A 98 -1.16 -5.77 -5.55
CA ILE A 98 -1.71 -4.43 -5.70
C ILE A 98 -1.91 -4.04 -7.17
N TRP A 99 -1.02 -4.45 -8.06
CA TRP A 99 -1.12 -4.09 -9.48
C TRP A 99 -2.36 -4.70 -10.12
N LEU A 100 -2.64 -5.96 -9.79
CA LEU A 100 -3.83 -6.65 -10.31
C LEU A 100 -5.12 -6.06 -9.73
N THR A 101 -5.11 -5.76 -8.43
CA THR A 101 -6.24 -5.13 -7.72
C THR A 101 -6.57 -3.76 -8.32
N GLU A 102 -5.57 -2.90 -8.46
CA GLU A 102 -5.76 -1.57 -9.03
C GLU A 102 -6.25 -1.63 -10.48
N PHE A 103 -5.69 -2.55 -11.28
CA PHE A 103 -6.12 -2.76 -12.65
C PHE A 103 -7.59 -3.19 -12.70
N ALA A 104 -7.99 -4.20 -11.93
CA ALA A 104 -9.35 -4.74 -11.92
C ALA A 104 -10.39 -3.68 -11.46
N VAL A 105 -10.08 -2.89 -10.45
CA VAL A 105 -10.95 -1.79 -9.99
C VAL A 105 -11.00 -0.67 -11.02
N LYS A 106 -9.87 -0.25 -11.58
CA LYS A 106 -9.80 0.80 -12.62
C LYS A 106 -10.58 0.42 -13.87
N ARG A 107 -10.54 -0.84 -14.26
CA ARG A 107 -11.30 -1.38 -15.42
C ARG A 107 -12.75 -1.70 -15.08
N LYS A 108 -13.19 -1.50 -13.83
CA LYS A 108 -14.54 -1.82 -13.34
C LYS A 108 -14.92 -3.30 -13.49
N ILE A 109 -13.95 -4.19 -13.52
CA ILE A 109 -14.13 -5.64 -13.59
C ILE A 109 -14.78 -6.13 -12.29
N VAL A 110 -14.32 -5.57 -11.17
CA VAL A 110 -14.87 -5.80 -9.83
C VAL A 110 -15.04 -4.49 -9.08
N ALA A 111 -15.97 -4.46 -8.12
CA ALA A 111 -16.05 -3.37 -7.18
C ALA A 111 -14.86 -3.40 -6.20
N LYS A 112 -14.47 -2.26 -5.66
CA LYS A 112 -13.39 -2.17 -4.67
C LYS A 112 -13.61 -3.09 -3.45
N SER A 113 -14.88 -3.28 -3.07
CA SER A 113 -15.29 -4.17 -1.98
C SER A 113 -15.07 -5.67 -2.27
N PHE A 114 -14.83 -6.06 -3.52
CA PHE A 114 -14.56 -7.45 -3.89
C PHE A 114 -13.33 -8.02 -3.18
N PHE A 115 -12.33 -7.17 -2.99
CA PHE A 115 -11.07 -7.57 -2.36
C PHE A 115 -11.15 -7.68 -0.84
N GLY A 116 -12.31 -7.34 -0.23
CA GLY A 116 -12.48 -7.30 1.22
C GLY A 116 -11.51 -6.34 1.91
N GLU A 117 -11.43 -6.41 3.22
CA GLU A 117 -10.43 -5.66 3.99
C GLU A 117 -9.02 -6.29 3.91
N GLU A 118 -8.88 -7.48 3.33
CA GLU A 118 -7.66 -8.30 3.37
C GLU A 118 -6.67 -8.09 2.21
N VAL A 119 -6.94 -7.19 1.25
CA VAL A 119 -5.95 -6.88 0.20
C VAL A 119 -4.88 -5.98 0.79
N GLY A 120 -3.82 -6.62 1.22
CA GLY A 120 -2.68 -6.02 1.90
C GLY A 120 -2.35 -6.72 3.21
N ALA A 121 -2.35 -8.06 3.23
CA ALA A 121 -1.68 -8.80 4.29
C ALA A 121 -0.18 -8.48 4.20
N GLY A 122 0.31 -7.74 5.16
CA GLY A 122 1.66 -7.22 5.24
C GLY A 122 1.67 -5.73 5.57
N ASP A 123 2.85 -5.19 5.78
CA ASP A 123 3.08 -3.81 6.24
C ASP A 123 2.40 -2.75 5.35
N GLU A 124 2.39 -2.93 4.04
CA GLU A 124 1.73 -2.00 3.12
C GLU A 124 0.20 -1.99 3.29
N GLY A 125 -0.39 -3.14 3.56
CA GLY A 125 -1.83 -3.25 3.79
C GLY A 125 -2.24 -2.66 5.13
N GLU A 126 -1.46 -2.85 6.18
CA GLU A 126 -1.65 -2.18 7.46
C GLU A 126 -1.54 -0.67 7.32
N PHE A 127 -0.51 -0.18 6.62
CA PHE A 127 -0.36 1.24 6.34
C PHE A 127 -1.58 1.81 5.60
N ARG A 128 -2.09 1.08 4.62
CA ARG A 128 -3.29 1.47 3.87
C ARG A 128 -4.54 1.48 4.76
N LYS A 129 -4.70 0.50 5.67
CA LYS A 129 -5.79 0.48 6.67
C LYS A 129 -5.73 1.71 7.58
N ILE A 130 -4.53 2.07 8.03
CA ILE A 130 -4.31 3.28 8.84
C ILE A 130 -4.75 4.52 8.06
N MET A 131 -4.29 4.71 6.82
CA MET A 131 -4.66 5.86 5.99
C MET A 131 -6.17 5.92 5.70
N ASN A 132 -6.80 4.78 5.40
CA ASN A 132 -8.24 4.71 5.15
C ASN A 132 -9.04 5.02 6.42
N SER A 133 -8.60 4.53 7.58
CA SER A 133 -9.22 4.88 8.87
C SER A 133 -9.22 6.38 9.11
N ILE A 134 -8.11 7.06 8.80
CA ILE A 134 -8.02 8.52 8.91
C ILE A 134 -8.92 9.19 7.89
N ARG A 135 -8.87 8.77 6.62
CA ARG A 135 -9.66 9.38 5.54
C ARG A 135 -11.15 9.29 5.78
N ASP A 136 -11.63 8.11 6.14
CA ASP A 136 -13.05 7.78 6.14
C ASP A 136 -13.69 7.91 7.53
N GLY A 137 -12.90 7.72 8.62
CA GLY A 137 -13.43 7.64 9.98
C GLY A 137 -12.97 8.74 10.94
N PHE A 138 -11.92 9.49 10.62
CA PHE A 138 -11.45 10.56 11.50
C PHE A 138 -12.30 11.83 11.32
N ASP A 139 -12.84 12.34 12.44
CA ASP A 139 -13.60 13.59 12.47
C ASP A 139 -12.66 14.78 12.67
N SER A 140 -12.62 15.67 11.68
CA SER A 140 -11.75 16.87 11.68
C SER A 140 -12.51 18.16 11.99
N GLU A 141 -13.76 18.10 12.45
CA GLU A 141 -14.63 19.30 12.57
C GLU A 141 -14.13 20.34 13.58
N LYS A 142 -13.19 20.00 14.45
CA LYS A 142 -12.71 20.86 15.55
C LYS A 142 -11.19 21.10 15.53
N ILE A 143 -10.53 20.91 14.40
CA ILE A 143 -9.08 21.10 14.31
C ILE A 143 -8.76 22.58 14.11
N TRP A 144 -7.86 23.14 14.92
CA TRP A 144 -7.41 24.54 14.80
C TRP A 144 -5.88 24.71 14.71
N ASP A 145 -5.10 23.72 15.18
CA ASP A 145 -3.64 23.68 15.08
C ASP A 145 -3.11 22.25 15.01
N GLU A 146 -1.81 22.11 14.83
CA GLU A 146 -1.14 20.81 14.67
C GLU A 146 -1.19 19.99 15.96
N GLN A 147 -1.05 20.60 17.12
CA GLN A 147 -1.11 19.91 18.40
C GLN A 147 -2.50 19.28 18.62
N HIS A 148 -3.54 20.03 18.31
CA HIS A 148 -4.92 19.53 18.43
C HIS A 148 -5.21 18.42 17.40
N LEU A 149 -4.71 18.55 16.16
CA LEU A 149 -4.77 17.49 15.16
C LEU A 149 -4.10 16.20 15.66
N GLU A 150 -2.90 16.33 16.22
CA GLU A 150 -2.14 15.21 16.79
C GLU A 150 -2.91 14.53 17.92
N ASP A 151 -3.43 15.29 18.90
CA ASP A 151 -4.16 14.77 20.04
C ASP A 151 -5.42 14.00 19.60
N GLN A 152 -6.22 14.57 18.72
CA GLN A 152 -7.43 13.94 18.22
C GLN A 152 -7.14 12.70 17.37
N LEU A 153 -6.13 12.77 16.53
CA LEU A 153 -5.75 11.66 15.66
C LEU A 153 -5.22 10.47 16.46
N ILE A 154 -4.44 10.70 17.50
CA ILE A 154 -3.94 9.63 18.38
C ILE A 154 -5.12 8.93 19.11
N ILE A 155 -6.09 9.69 19.60
CA ILE A 155 -7.30 9.11 20.21
C ILE A 155 -8.02 8.22 19.19
N HIS A 156 -8.22 8.71 17.97
CA HIS A 156 -8.85 7.96 16.90
C HIS A 156 -8.09 6.67 16.56
N LEU A 157 -6.77 6.78 16.37
CA LEU A 157 -5.93 5.65 15.99
C LEU A 157 -5.88 4.58 17.10
N ARG A 158 -5.74 4.97 18.36
CA ARG A 158 -5.75 4.03 19.49
C ARG A 158 -7.07 3.31 19.64
N ALA A 159 -8.20 3.99 19.38
CA ALA A 159 -9.51 3.36 19.40
C ALA A 159 -9.72 2.36 18.23
N LYS A 160 -9.05 2.56 17.08
CA LYS A 160 -9.17 1.69 15.91
C LYS A 160 -8.15 0.56 15.86
N PHE A 161 -6.97 0.78 16.45
CA PHE A 161 -5.82 -0.11 16.37
C PHE A 161 -5.27 -0.40 17.77
N GLU A 162 -6.11 -1.03 18.62
CA GLU A 162 -5.83 -1.27 20.04
C GLU A 162 -4.53 -2.06 20.29
N ASN A 163 -4.14 -2.92 19.36
CA ASN A 163 -2.94 -3.77 19.48
C ASN A 163 -1.69 -3.15 18.84
N MET A 164 -1.78 -1.96 18.24
CA MET A 164 -0.63 -1.30 17.64
C MET A 164 0.06 -0.36 18.62
N ARG A 165 1.39 -0.38 18.60
CA ARG A 165 2.21 0.59 19.33
C ARG A 165 2.18 1.92 18.60
N ILE A 166 1.56 2.94 19.22
CA ILE A 166 1.43 4.30 18.67
C ILE A 166 2.18 5.26 19.57
N GLU A 167 3.21 5.89 19.02
CA GLU A 167 4.14 6.79 19.71
C GLU A 167 4.05 8.19 19.11
N ARG A 168 4.29 9.19 19.98
CA ARG A 168 4.25 10.62 19.62
C ARG A 168 5.66 11.16 19.56
N GLN A 169 5.90 12.15 18.69
CA GLN A 169 7.07 12.99 18.68
C GLN A 169 8.40 12.22 18.78
N GLN A 170 8.48 11.10 18.04
CA GLN A 170 9.67 10.25 18.05
C GLN A 170 10.80 10.84 17.21
N LYS A 171 12.02 10.73 17.72
CA LYS A 171 13.22 11.17 17.01
C LYS A 171 13.51 10.21 15.85
N ALA A 172 13.61 10.74 14.64
CA ALA A 172 14.04 10.00 13.46
C ALA A 172 15.56 9.75 13.50
N PRO A 173 16.06 8.68 12.84
CA PRO A 173 17.50 8.42 12.70
C PRO A 173 18.27 9.59 12.08
N SER A 174 17.73 10.28 11.09
CA SER A 174 18.27 11.48 10.44
C SER A 174 18.36 12.70 11.38
N GLY A 175 17.64 12.70 12.51
CA GLY A 175 17.67 13.73 13.54
C GLY A 175 16.40 14.55 13.64
N GLY A 176 15.51 14.51 12.66
CA GLY A 176 14.18 15.10 12.70
C GLY A 176 13.28 14.47 13.77
N ARG A 177 12.09 15.01 13.94
CA ARG A 177 11.10 14.47 14.88
C ARG A 177 9.78 14.25 14.14
N VAL A 178 9.37 12.99 14.03
CA VAL A 178 8.11 12.59 13.42
C VAL A 178 6.95 12.79 14.39
N ASP A 179 5.79 13.25 13.91
CA ASP A 179 4.64 13.55 14.78
C ASP A 179 4.04 12.27 15.36
N ILE A 180 3.73 11.28 14.52
CA ILE A 180 3.21 9.99 14.97
C ILE A 180 3.99 8.86 14.30
N LEU A 181 4.50 7.93 15.11
CA LEU A 181 5.15 6.70 14.69
C LEU A 181 4.33 5.49 15.15
N ILE A 182 3.95 4.61 14.22
CA ILE A 182 3.16 3.41 14.50
C ILE A 182 4.01 2.19 14.15
N GLU A 183 4.12 1.23 15.08
CA GLU A 183 4.91 -0.01 14.95
C GLU A 183 6.38 0.23 14.55
N GLY A 184 6.94 1.40 14.85
CA GLY A 184 8.31 1.77 14.51
C GLY A 184 8.59 1.89 13.00
N LYS A 185 7.57 1.86 12.14
CA LYS A 185 7.71 1.80 10.67
C LYS A 185 6.73 2.67 9.88
N TYR A 186 5.56 3.00 10.43
CA TYR A 186 4.57 3.85 9.77
C TYR A 186 4.62 5.25 10.35
N VAL A 187 5.02 6.21 9.55
CA VAL A 187 5.11 7.61 9.92
C VAL A 187 3.91 8.39 9.40
N LEU A 188 3.27 9.14 10.29
CA LEU A 188 2.29 10.15 9.93
C LEU A 188 2.88 11.51 10.31
N GLU A 189 3.12 12.34 9.32
CA GLU A 189 3.52 13.74 9.49
C GLU A 189 2.29 14.62 9.32
N LEU A 190 2.05 15.48 10.31
CA LEU A 190 0.81 16.24 10.42
C LEU A 190 1.04 17.69 9.99
N LYS A 191 0.02 18.28 9.34
CA LYS A 191 0.06 19.69 8.98
C LYS A 191 -1.30 20.36 9.04
N VAL A 192 -1.34 21.51 9.69
CA VAL A 192 -2.45 22.45 9.62
C VAL A 192 -1.93 23.73 8.94
N PRO A 193 -1.89 23.75 7.59
CA PRO A 193 -1.19 24.80 6.86
C PRO A 193 -1.90 26.15 7.02
N ARG A 194 -1.13 27.19 7.34
CA ARG A 194 -1.57 28.60 7.39
C ARG A 194 -1.07 29.38 6.19
N SER A 195 -0.05 28.84 5.52
CA SER A 195 0.60 29.43 4.37
C SER A 195 1.13 28.38 3.41
N ARG A 196 1.49 28.81 2.19
CA ARG A 196 2.19 27.97 1.22
C ARG A 196 3.56 27.48 1.73
N ASP A 197 4.22 28.28 2.55
CA ASP A 197 5.53 27.92 3.11
C ASP A 197 5.43 26.73 4.06
N ASP A 198 4.31 26.57 4.76
CA ASP A 198 4.09 25.38 5.60
C ASP A 198 4.04 24.09 4.75
N LEU A 199 3.40 24.14 3.59
CA LEU A 199 3.36 22.99 2.65
C LEU A 199 4.75 22.70 2.05
N ARG A 200 5.56 23.74 1.81
CA ARG A 200 6.94 23.58 1.35
C ARG A 200 7.82 22.95 2.42
N ASN A 201 7.68 23.38 3.67
CA ASN A 201 8.42 22.82 4.79
C ASN A 201 8.04 21.35 5.04
N LEU A 202 6.75 21.02 4.93
CA LEU A 202 6.28 19.64 4.97
C LEU A 202 6.94 18.78 3.88
N SER A 203 7.15 19.32 2.67
CA SER A 203 7.84 18.58 1.59
C SER A 203 9.27 18.15 2.00
N ALA A 204 10.00 19.04 2.68
CA ALA A 204 11.37 18.74 3.12
C ALA A 204 11.38 17.66 4.22
N GLN A 205 10.46 17.75 5.19
CA GLN A 205 10.29 16.75 6.24
C GLN A 205 9.95 15.37 5.68
N LEU A 206 8.99 15.30 4.74
CA LEU A 206 8.58 14.05 4.11
C LEU A 206 9.73 13.41 3.31
N GLU A 207 10.55 14.22 2.62
CA GLU A 207 11.73 13.74 1.88
C GLU A 207 12.77 13.12 2.83
N GLU A 208 13.04 13.78 3.96
CA GLU A 208 13.94 13.29 4.99
C GLU A 208 13.44 11.99 5.64
N TYR A 209 12.18 11.94 6.06
CA TYR A 209 11.63 10.75 6.73
C TYR A 209 11.51 9.54 5.82
N LYS A 210 11.37 9.73 4.51
CA LYS A 210 11.34 8.64 3.55
C LYS A 210 12.66 7.86 3.46
N GLU A 211 13.78 8.50 3.79
CA GLU A 211 15.08 7.82 3.86
C GLU A 211 15.18 6.92 5.09
N ASP A 212 14.49 7.28 6.18
CA ASP A 212 14.53 6.57 7.46
C ASP A 212 13.45 5.50 7.61
N PHE A 213 12.28 5.70 6.97
CA PHE A 213 11.12 4.86 7.20
C PHE A 213 10.51 4.34 5.89
N PRO A 214 10.10 3.06 5.85
CA PRO A 214 9.52 2.46 4.64
C PRO A 214 8.16 3.03 4.27
N TYR A 215 7.40 3.53 5.27
CA TYR A 215 6.04 4.01 5.09
C TYR A 215 5.83 5.38 5.71
N VAL A 216 5.66 6.39 4.87
CA VAL A 216 5.44 7.78 5.28
C VAL A 216 4.16 8.30 4.65
N CYS A 217 3.32 9.00 5.41
CA CYS A 217 2.10 9.65 4.96
C CYS A 217 2.03 11.08 5.50
N ALA A 218 1.59 12.02 4.67
CA ALA A 218 1.19 13.35 5.12
C ALA A 218 -0.29 13.38 5.49
N VAL A 219 -0.63 13.88 6.67
CA VAL A 219 -2.01 14.14 7.10
C VAL A 219 -2.21 15.65 7.20
N ILE A 220 -3.01 16.20 6.31
CA ILE A 220 -3.24 17.64 6.18
C ILE A 220 -4.65 17.97 6.64
N ALA A 221 -4.78 18.79 7.67
CA ALA A 221 -6.06 19.38 8.06
C ALA A 221 -6.22 20.74 7.37
N ASP A 222 -7.05 20.78 6.34
CA ASP A 222 -7.35 21.99 5.59
C ASP A 222 -8.36 22.85 6.35
N THR A 223 -7.85 23.90 7.00
CA THR A 223 -8.64 24.93 7.68
C THR A 223 -9.06 26.07 6.75
N GLN A 224 -8.89 25.90 5.43
CA GLN A 224 -9.20 26.90 4.40
C GLN A 224 -8.40 28.20 4.54
N ASN A 225 -7.22 28.14 5.15
CA ASN A 225 -6.29 29.27 5.20
C ASN A 225 -5.35 29.32 3.99
N VAL A 226 -5.23 28.18 3.27
CA VAL A 226 -4.48 28.04 2.03
C VAL A 226 -5.46 27.65 0.93
N ASP A 227 -5.21 28.09 -0.28
CA ASP A 227 -6.06 27.74 -1.45
C ASP A 227 -6.05 26.21 -1.68
N GLU A 228 -7.23 25.65 -1.94
CA GLU A 228 -7.42 24.22 -2.18
C GLU A 228 -6.57 23.72 -3.36
N GLY A 229 -6.44 24.52 -4.42
CA GLY A 229 -5.61 24.21 -5.58
C GLY A 229 -4.12 24.13 -5.22
N GLU A 230 -3.66 24.97 -4.29
CA GLU A 230 -2.30 24.89 -3.77
C GLU A 230 -2.09 23.61 -2.95
N ILE A 231 -2.99 23.26 -2.03
CA ILE A 231 -2.91 22.01 -1.26
C ILE A 231 -2.88 20.82 -2.23
N LYS A 232 -3.75 20.79 -3.22
CA LYS A 232 -3.78 19.73 -4.24
C LYS A 232 -2.47 19.65 -5.01
N THR A 233 -1.88 20.77 -5.40
CA THR A 233 -0.60 20.81 -6.12
C THR A 233 0.52 20.18 -5.30
N TYR A 234 0.58 20.45 -4.00
CA TYR A 234 1.58 19.84 -3.11
C TYR A 234 1.32 18.35 -2.88
N VAL A 235 0.07 17.93 -2.68
CA VAL A 235 -0.32 16.53 -2.54
C VAL A 235 0.05 15.72 -3.79
N ASP A 236 -0.23 16.24 -4.98
CA ASP A 236 0.16 15.62 -6.25
C ASP A 236 1.69 15.53 -6.38
N ARG A 237 2.40 16.55 -5.91
CA ARG A 237 3.88 16.55 -5.87
C ARG A 237 4.43 15.52 -4.89
N TYR A 238 3.85 15.38 -3.68
CA TYR A 238 4.29 14.36 -2.72
C TYR A 238 4.14 12.97 -3.31
N LYS A 239 3.01 12.70 -3.98
CA LYS A 239 2.75 11.43 -4.64
C LYS A 239 3.69 11.20 -5.83
N SER A 240 3.83 12.18 -6.74
CA SER A 240 4.57 12.01 -7.99
C SER A 240 6.09 11.98 -7.79
N LYS A 241 6.62 12.87 -6.94
CA LYS A 241 8.07 13.00 -6.74
C LYS A 241 8.61 12.02 -5.70
N TYR A 242 7.88 11.84 -4.60
CA TYR A 242 8.37 11.09 -3.45
C TYR A 242 7.67 9.74 -3.26
N ASN A 243 6.60 9.47 -4.00
CA ASN A 243 5.71 8.32 -3.79
C ASN A 243 5.14 8.26 -2.36
N ILE A 244 4.84 9.43 -1.80
CA ILE A 244 4.27 9.58 -0.46
C ILE A 244 2.78 9.86 -0.59
N PRO A 245 1.91 9.00 -0.04
CA PRO A 245 0.47 9.25 0.01
C PRO A 245 0.14 10.37 0.99
N SER A 246 -0.99 11.03 0.75
CA SER A 246 -1.50 12.06 1.65
C SER A 246 -2.99 11.88 1.93
N VAL A 247 -3.39 12.23 3.13
CA VAL A 247 -4.79 12.32 3.54
C VAL A 247 -5.11 13.78 3.83
N VAL A 248 -6.03 14.35 3.08
CA VAL A 248 -6.50 15.72 3.31
C VAL A 248 -7.88 15.67 3.95
N LYS A 249 -8.04 16.36 5.07
CA LYS A 249 -9.31 16.50 5.80
C LYS A 249 -9.71 17.97 5.80
N VAL A 250 -10.84 18.27 5.19
CA VAL A 250 -11.41 19.63 5.20
C VAL A 250 -12.05 19.88 6.56
N VAL A 251 -11.60 20.93 7.23
CA VAL A 251 -12.13 21.36 8.52
C VAL A 251 -13.27 22.36 8.26
N LYS A 252 -14.48 22.02 8.70
CA LYS A 252 -15.62 22.93 8.54
C LYS A 252 -15.43 24.17 9.40
N LYS A 253 -15.45 25.35 8.80
CA LYS A 253 -15.55 26.62 9.52
C LYS A 253 -16.92 26.68 10.21
N ARG A 254 -16.90 27.02 11.49
CA ARG A 254 -18.13 27.33 12.24
C ARG A 254 -18.71 28.68 11.81
#